data_d7c53aa3c55bcdb2b8771ee7f063ff61
#
_entry.id   d7c53aa3c55bcdb2b8771ee7f063ff61
#
_cell.length_a   1.000
_cell.length_b   1.000
_cell.length_c   1.000
_cell.angle_alpha   90.00
_cell.angle_beta   90.00
_cell.angle_gamma   90.00
#
_symmetry.space_group_name_H-M   'P 1'
#
loop_
_entity.id
_entity.type
_entity.pdbx_description
1 polymer ?
#
loop_
_entity_poly.entity_id
_entity_poly.type
_entity_poly.pdbx_seq_one_letter_code
_entity_poly.pdbx_strand_id
1 'polypeptide(L)'
;MPRRPRVLIPGVPLHLIQRGNNRSVCFFTDEDYLFYLELLDEQASKNECDIHAWCLMTNHVHLLVSPHNANSASLLMKGVGQRYVQYINRTYSRSGSLWEGRFRSCLVESERYLLCCYRYIEMNPVRAKMVNHPAEYRWSSYRVNAQSERSHTVTPHAQYLALGGQGGQPADAYRELFKNDLESELVDQIRDATNGNNVFGGSEFAVDVEEKIGRRVQRGSPGRPKKSII
;
A
#
# COMPACT_ATOMS: atom_id res chain seq x y z
N MET A 1 9.78 9.12 -20.08
CA MET A 1 10.89 8.36 -19.47
C MET A 1 10.41 6.97 -19.13
N PRO A 2 11.21 5.89 -19.35
CA PRO A 2 10.84 4.55 -18.93
C PRO A 2 10.64 4.53 -17.42
N ARG A 3 9.59 3.81 -16.94
CA ARG A 3 9.34 3.64 -15.52
C ARG A 3 10.47 2.82 -14.89
N ARG A 4 10.98 3.26 -13.74
CA ARG A 4 11.97 2.48 -12.97
C ARG A 4 11.42 1.08 -12.67
N PRO A 5 12.26 0.04 -12.70
CA PRO A 5 11.88 -1.28 -12.23
C PRO A 5 11.51 -1.20 -10.74
N ARG A 6 10.56 -2.02 -10.30
CA ARG A 6 10.21 -2.13 -8.87
C ARG A 6 11.36 -2.72 -8.07
N VAL A 7 11.44 -2.35 -6.82
CA VAL A 7 12.33 -2.97 -5.84
C VAL A 7 11.47 -3.93 -5.04
N LEU A 8 11.81 -5.21 -5.06
CA LEU A 8 11.12 -6.27 -4.34
C LEU A 8 12.16 -7.09 -3.61
N ILE A 9 12.08 -7.12 -2.29
CA ILE A 9 12.97 -7.90 -1.42
C ILE A 9 12.08 -8.80 -0.55
N PRO A 10 12.29 -10.12 -0.56
CA PRO A 10 11.55 -11.03 0.30
C PRO A 10 11.58 -10.62 1.77
N GLY A 11 10.45 -10.70 2.46
CA GLY A 11 10.31 -10.35 3.87
C GLY A 11 10.28 -8.85 4.17
N VAL A 12 10.59 -7.98 3.21
CA VAL A 12 10.52 -6.52 3.42
C VAL A 12 9.16 -5.99 3.02
N PRO A 13 8.47 -5.24 3.91
CA PRO A 13 7.16 -4.69 3.61
C PRO A 13 7.15 -3.75 2.40
N LEU A 14 6.07 -3.81 1.64
CA LEU A 14 5.82 -3.01 0.45
C LEU A 14 4.50 -2.26 0.58
N HIS A 15 4.52 -0.96 0.38
CA HIS A 15 3.30 -0.21 0.10
C HIS A 15 3.04 -0.25 -1.41
N LEU A 16 1.89 -0.76 -1.79
CA LEU A 16 1.43 -0.91 -3.18
C LEU A 16 0.27 0.05 -3.45
N ILE A 17 0.27 0.67 -4.63
CA ILE A 17 -0.85 1.46 -5.13
C ILE A 17 -1.20 1.02 -6.55
N GLN A 18 -2.48 0.77 -6.81
CA GLN A 18 -3.00 0.60 -8.16
C GLN A 18 -4.19 1.52 -8.37
N ARG A 19 -4.19 2.27 -9.47
CA ARG A 19 -5.17 3.32 -9.74
C ARG A 19 -5.97 3.00 -10.98
N GLY A 20 -7.26 3.39 -10.97
CA GLY A 20 -8.13 3.33 -12.13
C GLY A 20 -7.64 4.23 -13.27
N ASN A 21 -7.84 3.78 -14.48
CA ASN A 21 -7.45 4.51 -15.69
C ASN A 21 -8.13 5.89 -15.71
N ASN A 22 -7.37 6.93 -16.02
CA ASN A 22 -7.81 8.33 -15.95
C ASN A 22 -8.44 8.72 -14.59
N ARG A 23 -8.00 8.09 -13.50
CA ARG A 23 -8.56 8.25 -12.14
C ARG A 23 -10.06 7.91 -12.07
N SER A 24 -10.57 7.13 -13.03
CA SER A 24 -11.95 6.68 -13.03
C SER A 24 -12.23 5.71 -11.89
N VAL A 25 -13.51 5.61 -11.53
CA VAL A 25 -14.02 4.69 -10.52
C VAL A 25 -13.65 3.25 -10.90
N CYS A 26 -13.22 2.48 -9.90
CA CYS A 26 -12.90 1.06 -10.01
C CYS A 26 -13.88 0.17 -9.27
N PHE A 27 -14.64 0.74 -8.33
CA PHE A 27 -15.64 0.06 -7.51
C PHE A 27 -16.94 0.82 -7.66
N PHE A 28 -17.98 0.17 -8.14
CA PHE A 28 -19.28 0.79 -8.46
C PHE A 28 -20.33 0.46 -7.41
N THR A 29 -20.28 -0.76 -6.83
CA THR A 29 -21.18 -1.23 -5.80
C THR A 29 -20.39 -1.94 -4.67
N ASP A 30 -21.07 -2.24 -3.57
CA ASP A 30 -20.47 -2.96 -2.43
C ASP A 30 -19.98 -4.36 -2.82
N GLU A 31 -20.65 -5.02 -3.77
CA GLU A 31 -20.28 -6.33 -4.29
C GLU A 31 -18.90 -6.31 -4.97
N ASP A 32 -18.56 -5.21 -5.62
CA ASP A 32 -17.24 -5.05 -6.25
C ASP A 32 -16.12 -5.04 -5.21
N TYR A 33 -16.33 -4.35 -4.10
CA TYR A 33 -15.37 -4.33 -2.99
C TYR A 33 -15.23 -5.72 -2.34
N LEU A 34 -16.35 -6.39 -2.11
CA LEU A 34 -16.34 -7.75 -1.53
C LEU A 34 -15.60 -8.71 -2.46
N PHE A 35 -15.91 -8.70 -3.75
CA PHE A 35 -15.23 -9.56 -4.71
C PHE A 35 -13.72 -9.26 -4.81
N TYR A 36 -13.34 -7.97 -4.73
CA TYR A 36 -11.91 -7.61 -4.70
C TYR A 36 -11.21 -8.17 -3.46
N LEU A 37 -11.86 -8.12 -2.29
CA LEU A 37 -11.29 -8.65 -1.04
C LEU A 37 -11.19 -10.19 -1.08
N GLU A 38 -12.16 -10.89 -1.65
CA GLU A 38 -12.09 -12.35 -1.87
C GLU A 38 -10.89 -12.71 -2.77
N LEU A 39 -10.72 -11.97 -3.87
CA LEU A 39 -9.57 -12.16 -4.76
C LEU A 39 -8.25 -11.84 -4.06
N LEU A 40 -8.22 -10.80 -3.24
CA LEU A 40 -7.03 -10.41 -2.50
C LEU A 40 -6.60 -11.50 -1.53
N ASP A 41 -7.54 -12.06 -0.78
CA ASP A 41 -7.31 -13.14 0.18
C ASP A 41 -6.79 -14.41 -0.52
N GLU A 42 -7.50 -14.87 -1.55
CA GLU A 42 -7.10 -16.03 -2.36
C GLU A 42 -5.71 -15.87 -2.96
N GLN A 43 -5.45 -14.71 -3.57
CA GLN A 43 -4.18 -14.48 -4.25
C GLN A 43 -3.03 -14.19 -3.29
N ALA A 44 -3.30 -13.64 -2.11
CA ALA A 44 -2.30 -13.47 -1.05
C ALA A 44 -1.82 -14.82 -0.54
N SER A 45 -2.75 -15.72 -0.20
CA SER A 45 -2.43 -17.09 0.21
C SER A 45 -1.68 -17.85 -0.87
N LYS A 46 -2.18 -17.84 -2.11
CA LYS A 46 -1.59 -18.56 -3.24
C LYS A 46 -0.17 -18.11 -3.58
N ASN A 47 0.13 -16.84 -3.40
CA ASN A 47 1.41 -16.25 -3.79
C ASN A 47 2.30 -15.91 -2.59
N GLU A 48 1.98 -16.43 -1.40
CA GLU A 48 2.79 -16.26 -0.20
C GLU A 48 3.10 -14.78 0.08
N CYS A 49 2.04 -14.00 0.27
CA CYS A 49 2.08 -12.60 0.68
C CYS A 49 1.26 -12.38 1.94
N ASP A 50 1.87 -11.83 2.98
CA ASP A 50 1.13 -11.33 4.14
C ASP A 50 0.56 -9.94 3.82
N ILE A 51 -0.73 -9.75 4.06
CA ILE A 51 -1.39 -8.44 3.94
C ILE A 51 -1.51 -7.84 5.34
N HIS A 52 -0.93 -6.68 5.55
CA HIS A 52 -0.91 -6.03 6.87
C HIS A 52 -1.93 -4.91 7.02
N ALA A 53 -2.12 -4.15 5.96
CA ALA A 53 -3.13 -3.09 5.90
C ALA A 53 -3.61 -2.90 4.46
N TRP A 54 -4.85 -2.44 4.30
CA TRP A 54 -5.44 -2.14 3.01
C TRP A 54 -6.47 -1.03 3.10
N CYS A 55 -6.66 -0.33 1.98
CA CYS A 55 -7.74 0.62 1.79
C CYS A 55 -8.17 0.63 0.32
N LEU A 56 -9.43 0.29 0.07
CA LEU A 56 -10.04 0.29 -1.25
C LEU A 56 -10.80 1.61 -1.44
N MET A 57 -10.15 2.58 -2.06
CA MET A 57 -10.78 3.86 -2.41
C MET A 57 -11.61 3.68 -3.70
N THR A 58 -12.55 4.56 -3.97
CA THR A 58 -13.43 4.45 -5.13
C THR A 58 -12.70 4.29 -6.46
N ASN A 59 -11.50 4.86 -6.60
CA ASN A 59 -10.74 4.89 -7.85
C ASN A 59 -9.29 4.39 -7.74
N HIS A 60 -8.89 3.85 -6.62
CA HIS A 60 -7.56 3.26 -6.41
C HIS A 60 -7.53 2.39 -5.16
N VAL A 61 -6.52 1.55 -5.06
CA VAL A 61 -6.30 0.68 -3.92
C VAL A 61 -4.93 0.94 -3.31
N HIS A 62 -4.85 0.83 -1.99
CA HIS A 62 -3.63 0.82 -1.21
C HIS A 62 -3.52 -0.51 -0.48
N LEU A 63 -2.35 -1.14 -0.56
CA LEU A 63 -2.04 -2.37 0.18
C LEU A 63 -0.68 -2.22 0.86
N LEU A 64 -0.55 -2.73 2.07
CA LEU A 64 0.73 -2.94 2.75
C LEU A 64 0.95 -4.44 2.86
N VAL A 65 1.97 -4.96 2.20
CA VAL A 65 2.18 -6.40 2.08
C VAL A 65 3.64 -6.78 2.35
N SER A 66 3.87 -7.96 2.92
CA SER A 66 5.21 -8.59 2.97
C SER A 66 5.23 -9.80 2.05
N PRO A 67 6.00 -9.76 0.95
CA PRO A 67 6.15 -10.92 0.06
C PRO A 67 7.16 -11.89 0.65
N HIS A 68 6.86 -13.20 0.66
CA HIS A 68 7.82 -14.21 1.11
C HIS A 68 8.87 -14.53 0.03
N ASN A 69 8.54 -14.30 -1.25
CA ASN A 69 9.43 -14.51 -2.39
C ASN A 69 9.53 -13.27 -3.29
N ALA A 70 10.60 -13.19 -4.07
CA ALA A 70 10.87 -12.03 -4.93
C ALA A 70 9.75 -11.70 -5.94
N ASN A 71 8.96 -12.69 -6.37
CA ASN A 71 7.87 -12.51 -7.33
C ASN A 71 6.48 -12.43 -6.69
N SER A 72 6.34 -12.74 -5.40
CA SER A 72 5.06 -12.89 -4.70
C SER A 72 4.14 -11.67 -4.89
N ALA A 73 4.62 -10.47 -4.60
CA ALA A 73 3.82 -9.25 -4.75
C ALA A 73 3.43 -8.96 -6.22
N SER A 74 4.28 -9.32 -7.17
CA SER A 74 3.97 -9.16 -8.60
C SER A 74 2.91 -10.16 -9.08
N LEU A 75 2.97 -11.40 -8.59
CA LEU A 75 2.01 -12.45 -8.89
C LEU A 75 0.66 -12.17 -8.21
N LEU A 76 0.67 -11.75 -6.95
CA LEU A 76 -0.51 -11.27 -6.22
C LEU A 76 -1.26 -10.21 -7.05
N MET A 77 -0.57 -9.12 -7.37
CA MET A 77 -1.20 -7.99 -8.08
C MET A 77 -1.61 -8.33 -9.52
N LYS A 78 -0.92 -9.26 -10.18
CA LYS A 78 -1.31 -9.79 -11.48
C LYS A 78 -2.59 -10.62 -11.36
N GLY A 79 -2.65 -11.55 -10.41
CA GLY A 79 -3.80 -12.44 -10.20
C GLY A 79 -5.07 -11.65 -9.86
N VAL A 80 -5.00 -10.77 -8.85
CA VAL A 80 -6.10 -9.90 -8.48
C VAL A 80 -6.51 -9.01 -9.65
N GLY A 81 -5.54 -8.31 -10.26
CA GLY A 81 -5.82 -7.34 -11.31
C GLY A 81 -6.49 -7.95 -12.54
N GLN A 82 -6.04 -9.11 -13.00
CA GLN A 82 -6.61 -9.79 -14.17
C GLN A 82 -8.06 -10.26 -13.92
N ARG A 83 -8.30 -10.95 -12.81
CA ARG A 83 -9.63 -11.50 -12.49
C ARG A 83 -10.63 -10.38 -12.19
N TYR A 84 -10.21 -9.36 -11.46
CA TYR A 84 -11.06 -8.22 -11.15
C TYR A 84 -11.45 -7.42 -12.40
N VAL A 85 -10.51 -7.17 -13.32
CA VAL A 85 -10.83 -6.50 -14.61
C VAL A 85 -11.81 -7.32 -15.44
N GLN A 86 -11.65 -8.64 -15.51
CA GLN A 86 -12.60 -9.52 -16.21
C GLN A 86 -14.00 -9.46 -15.59
N TYR A 87 -14.09 -9.50 -14.26
CA TYR A 87 -15.34 -9.36 -13.53
C TYR A 87 -16.03 -8.02 -13.85
N ILE A 88 -15.32 -6.90 -13.67
CA ILE A 88 -15.87 -5.56 -13.91
C ILE A 88 -16.30 -5.38 -15.37
N ASN A 89 -15.48 -5.82 -16.33
CA ASN A 89 -15.82 -5.69 -17.74
C ASN A 89 -17.06 -6.51 -18.11
N ARG A 90 -17.20 -7.72 -17.53
CA ARG A 90 -18.38 -8.57 -17.75
C ARG A 90 -19.61 -8.00 -17.07
N THR A 91 -19.52 -7.60 -15.80
CA THR A 91 -20.65 -7.12 -14.99
C THR A 91 -21.25 -5.82 -15.56
N TYR A 92 -20.36 -4.91 -16.01
CA TYR A 92 -20.77 -3.57 -16.45
C TYR A 92 -20.70 -3.38 -17.97
N SER A 93 -20.64 -4.48 -18.74
CA SER A 93 -20.58 -4.47 -20.23
C SER A 93 -19.50 -3.51 -20.77
N ARG A 94 -18.31 -3.51 -20.13
CA ARG A 94 -17.19 -2.64 -20.48
C ARG A 94 -16.12 -3.42 -21.27
N SER A 95 -15.28 -2.68 -21.97
CA SER A 95 -14.08 -3.21 -22.62
C SER A 95 -12.85 -2.40 -22.25
N GLY A 96 -11.66 -3.00 -22.43
CA GLY A 96 -10.39 -2.34 -22.20
C GLY A 96 -9.88 -2.41 -20.75
N SER A 97 -8.88 -1.60 -20.47
CA SER A 97 -8.21 -1.59 -19.16
C SER A 97 -9.01 -0.82 -18.10
N LEU A 98 -9.17 -1.43 -16.93
CA LEU A 98 -9.68 -0.75 -15.73
C LEU A 98 -8.57 0.06 -15.05
N TRP A 99 -7.32 -0.42 -15.08
CA TRP A 99 -6.20 0.16 -14.37
C TRP A 99 -5.32 1.06 -15.26
N GLU A 100 -4.80 2.15 -14.69
CA GLU A 100 -3.87 3.09 -15.35
C GLU A 100 -2.54 2.43 -15.78
N GLY A 101 -2.40 1.14 -15.56
CA GLY A 101 -1.22 0.36 -15.86
C GLY A 101 -0.77 -0.48 -14.67
N ARG A 102 0.53 -0.74 -14.60
CA ARG A 102 1.09 -1.54 -13.51
C ARG A 102 0.99 -0.78 -12.18
N PHE A 103 0.80 -1.52 -11.07
CA PHE A 103 0.87 -0.95 -9.73
C PHE A 103 2.20 -0.23 -9.48
N ARG A 104 2.22 0.74 -8.58
CA ARG A 104 3.41 1.39 -8.03
C ARG A 104 3.71 0.81 -6.67
N SER A 105 4.96 0.88 -6.22
CA SER A 105 5.35 0.35 -4.93
C SER A 105 6.52 1.11 -4.32
N CYS A 106 6.61 1.12 -3.00
CA CYS A 106 7.85 1.42 -2.30
C CYS A 106 8.13 0.36 -1.24
N LEU A 107 9.41 0.05 -1.01
CA LEU A 107 9.82 -0.69 0.17
C LEU A 107 9.63 0.19 1.41
N VAL A 108 9.18 -0.40 2.51
CA VAL A 108 8.94 0.31 3.76
C VAL A 108 9.87 -0.26 4.83
N GLU A 109 10.65 0.61 5.47
CA GLU A 109 11.46 0.23 6.63
C GLU A 109 10.57 -0.17 7.79
N SER A 110 10.74 -1.41 8.29
CA SER A 110 9.82 -1.99 9.26
C SER A 110 9.88 -1.34 10.63
N GLU A 111 11.07 -0.99 11.13
CA GLU A 111 11.24 -0.56 12.51
C GLU A 111 10.64 0.83 12.79
N ARG A 112 10.83 1.78 11.89
CA ARG A 112 10.48 3.20 12.12
C ARG A 112 9.27 3.68 11.32
N TYR A 113 9.08 3.14 10.11
CA TYR A 113 8.17 3.71 9.12
C TYR A 113 6.94 2.86 8.84
N LEU A 114 6.93 1.60 9.27
CA LEU A 114 5.83 0.68 8.97
C LEU A 114 4.48 1.17 9.53
N LEU A 115 4.42 1.50 10.80
CA LEU A 115 3.18 1.97 11.45
C LEU A 115 2.70 3.33 10.89
N CYS A 116 3.63 4.17 10.43
CA CYS A 116 3.27 5.38 9.68
C CYS A 116 2.61 5.02 8.36
N CYS A 117 3.08 3.97 7.68
CA CYS A 117 2.48 3.50 6.43
C CYS A 117 1.11 2.87 6.65
N TYR A 118 0.90 2.08 7.72
CA TYR A 118 -0.41 1.60 8.14
C TYR A 118 -1.40 2.77 8.28
N ARG A 119 -1.06 3.75 9.12
CA ARG A 119 -1.88 4.96 9.35
C ARG A 119 -2.13 5.72 8.05
N TYR A 120 -1.09 5.89 7.24
CA TYR A 120 -1.23 6.54 5.94
C TYR A 120 -2.28 5.84 5.06
N ILE A 121 -2.27 4.52 5.01
CA ILE A 121 -3.23 3.74 4.22
C ILE A 121 -4.65 3.89 4.79
N GLU A 122 -4.82 3.70 6.09
CA GLU A 122 -6.15 3.68 6.72
C GLU A 122 -6.78 5.06 6.88
N MET A 123 -5.97 6.14 6.89
CA MET A 123 -6.43 7.53 6.89
C MET A 123 -6.75 8.09 5.49
N ASN A 124 -6.58 7.30 4.42
CA ASN A 124 -6.89 7.78 3.07
C ASN A 124 -8.31 8.32 2.90
N PRO A 125 -9.37 7.67 3.41
CA PRO A 125 -10.74 8.16 3.28
C PRO A 125 -10.97 9.47 4.01
N VAL A 126 -10.35 9.66 5.19
CA VAL A 126 -10.41 10.92 5.96
C VAL A 126 -9.69 12.04 5.21
N ARG A 127 -8.47 11.79 4.71
CA ARG A 127 -7.73 12.77 3.89
C ARG A 127 -8.44 13.12 2.59
N ALA A 128 -9.22 12.20 2.05
CA ALA A 128 -10.08 12.44 0.88
C ALA A 128 -11.41 13.12 1.23
N LYS A 129 -11.66 13.43 2.51
CA LYS A 129 -12.90 14.02 3.02
C LYS A 129 -14.15 13.19 2.71
N MET A 130 -14.01 11.87 2.61
CA MET A 130 -15.13 10.95 2.40
C MET A 130 -15.85 10.65 3.72
N VAL A 131 -15.09 10.61 4.83
CA VAL A 131 -15.55 10.36 6.19
C VAL A 131 -14.77 11.25 7.16
N ASN A 132 -15.26 11.43 8.40
CA ASN A 132 -14.58 12.20 9.43
C ASN A 132 -13.62 11.34 10.27
N HIS A 133 -13.90 10.05 10.39
CA HIS A 133 -13.08 9.12 11.16
C HIS A 133 -12.85 7.82 10.35
N PRO A 134 -11.65 7.19 10.39
CA PRO A 134 -11.36 6.00 9.58
C PRO A 134 -12.28 4.80 9.89
N ALA A 135 -12.82 4.70 11.10
CA ALA A 135 -13.80 3.67 11.45
C ALA A 135 -15.13 3.77 10.68
N GLU A 136 -15.46 4.93 10.13
CA GLU A 136 -16.67 5.14 9.33
C GLU A 136 -16.55 4.56 7.91
N TYR A 137 -15.31 4.29 7.46
CA TYR A 137 -15.06 3.75 6.14
C TYR A 137 -14.83 2.23 6.19
N ARG A 138 -15.86 1.48 5.79
CA ARG A 138 -15.84 0.00 5.89
C ARG A 138 -14.81 -0.68 4.94
N TRP A 139 -14.38 0.01 3.89
CA TRP A 139 -13.49 -0.54 2.88
C TRP A 139 -12.02 -0.24 3.19
N SER A 140 -11.66 -0.40 4.46
CA SER A 140 -10.27 -0.35 4.94
C SER A 140 -10.04 -1.35 6.08
N SER A 141 -8.79 -1.69 6.31
CA SER A 141 -8.38 -2.57 7.41
C SER A 141 -8.42 -1.89 8.79
N TYR A 142 -8.81 -0.63 8.90
CA TYR A 142 -8.81 0.09 10.17
C TYR A 142 -9.57 -0.64 11.27
N ARG A 143 -10.77 -1.17 10.98
CA ARG A 143 -11.57 -1.89 11.99
C ARG A 143 -10.89 -3.17 12.46
N VAL A 144 -10.17 -3.83 11.58
CA VAL A 144 -9.37 -5.02 11.94
C VAL A 144 -8.22 -4.62 12.85
N ASN A 145 -7.41 -3.64 12.45
CA ASN A 145 -6.21 -3.25 13.18
C ASN A 145 -6.49 -2.42 14.44
N ALA A 146 -7.53 -1.59 14.44
CA ALA A 146 -7.83 -0.69 15.57
C ALA A 146 -8.99 -1.16 16.45
N GLN A 147 -9.90 -2.01 15.96
CA GLN A 147 -11.10 -2.45 16.68
C GLN A 147 -11.19 -3.97 16.83
N SER A 148 -10.12 -4.70 16.46
CA SER A 148 -10.04 -6.16 16.56
C SER A 148 -11.17 -6.89 15.82
N GLU A 149 -11.71 -6.30 14.75
CA GLU A 149 -12.65 -6.99 13.87
C GLU A 149 -11.96 -8.19 13.21
N ARG A 150 -12.65 -9.30 13.10
CA ARG A 150 -12.08 -10.53 12.51
C ARG A 150 -11.88 -10.35 11.00
N SER A 151 -10.72 -10.77 10.53
CA SER A 151 -10.38 -10.79 9.10
C SER A 151 -9.54 -12.01 8.78
N HIS A 152 -9.80 -12.64 7.65
CA HIS A 152 -8.93 -13.70 7.11
C HIS A 152 -7.81 -13.10 6.26
N THR A 153 -8.01 -11.91 5.71
CA THR A 153 -7.07 -11.26 4.79
C THR A 153 -5.90 -10.57 5.49
N VAL A 154 -6.10 -10.09 6.75
CA VAL A 154 -5.06 -9.34 7.46
C VAL A 154 -4.20 -10.28 8.30
N THR A 155 -2.89 -10.26 8.02
CA THR A 155 -1.84 -10.89 8.85
C THR A 155 -1.13 -9.79 9.64
N PRO A 156 -1.23 -9.76 10.99
CA PRO A 156 -0.54 -8.75 11.80
C PRO A 156 0.98 -8.83 11.64
N HIS A 157 1.62 -7.70 11.38
CA HIS A 157 3.08 -7.63 11.33
C HIS A 157 3.69 -7.62 12.74
N ALA A 158 4.92 -8.11 12.91
CA ALA A 158 5.60 -8.16 14.20
C ALA A 158 5.67 -6.79 14.91
N GLN A 159 5.92 -5.71 14.16
CA GLN A 159 5.94 -4.34 14.71
C GLN A 159 4.57 -3.88 15.22
N TYR A 160 3.47 -4.31 14.58
CA TYR A 160 2.12 -4.05 15.08
C TYR A 160 1.85 -4.85 16.37
N LEU A 161 2.22 -6.13 16.39
CA LEU A 161 2.07 -6.98 17.59
C LEU A 161 2.87 -6.45 18.78
N ALA A 162 4.06 -5.89 18.52
CA ALA A 162 4.92 -5.31 19.55
C ALA A 162 4.29 -4.07 20.26
N LEU A 163 3.29 -3.42 19.66
CA LEU A 163 2.55 -2.32 20.29
C LEU A 163 1.84 -2.75 21.59
N GLY A 164 1.44 -4.02 21.70
CA GLY A 164 0.77 -4.56 22.89
C GLY A 164 1.67 -4.64 24.13
N GLY A 165 3.00 -4.57 23.98
CA GLY A 165 3.93 -4.67 25.09
C GLY A 165 3.72 -5.92 25.94
N GLN A 166 3.94 -5.81 27.26
CA GLN A 166 3.71 -6.90 28.21
C GLN A 166 2.24 -6.93 28.64
N GLY A 167 1.39 -7.65 27.88
CA GLY A 167 -0.01 -7.92 28.25
C GLY A 167 -1.06 -6.91 27.80
N GLY A 168 -0.68 -5.89 27.02
CA GLY A 168 -1.64 -4.97 26.36
C GLY A 168 -2.17 -5.53 25.05
N GLN A 169 -3.26 -4.93 24.56
CA GLN A 169 -3.81 -5.26 23.26
C GLN A 169 -3.17 -4.36 22.19
N PRO A 170 -2.58 -4.91 21.11
CA PRO A 170 -2.00 -4.11 20.04
C PRO A 170 -2.97 -3.08 19.45
N ALA A 171 -4.26 -3.45 19.32
CA ALA A 171 -5.29 -2.58 18.78
C ALA A 171 -5.52 -1.32 19.61
N ASP A 172 -5.41 -1.40 20.95
CA ASP A 172 -5.58 -0.24 21.82
C ASP A 172 -4.45 0.76 21.62
N ALA A 173 -3.21 0.29 21.66
CA ALA A 173 -2.04 1.11 21.40
C ALA A 173 -2.02 1.66 19.96
N TYR A 174 -2.51 0.87 19.01
CA TYR A 174 -2.63 1.29 17.61
C TYR A 174 -3.64 2.45 17.45
N ARG A 175 -4.81 2.40 18.13
CA ARG A 175 -5.78 3.52 18.15
C ARG A 175 -5.18 4.81 18.67
N GLU A 176 -4.33 4.74 19.68
CA GLU A 176 -3.67 5.92 20.24
C GLU A 176 -2.84 6.68 19.20
N LEU A 177 -2.28 5.97 18.22
CA LEU A 177 -1.53 6.60 17.13
C LEU A 177 -2.39 7.51 16.24
N PHE A 178 -3.71 7.34 16.22
CA PHE A 178 -4.63 8.15 15.41
C PHE A 178 -5.12 9.43 16.10
N LYS A 179 -4.78 9.64 17.39
CA LYS A 179 -5.08 10.89 18.11
C LYS A 179 -4.36 12.10 17.52
N ASN A 180 -3.21 11.86 16.90
CA ASN A 180 -2.44 12.90 16.22
C ASN A 180 -2.43 12.64 14.71
N ASP A 181 -2.54 13.68 13.92
CA ASP A 181 -2.39 13.57 12.47
C ASP A 181 -0.96 13.13 12.10
N LEU A 182 -0.83 12.51 10.93
CA LEU A 182 0.47 12.32 10.31
C LEU A 182 1.00 13.67 9.84
N GLU A 183 2.26 13.95 10.15
CA GLU A 183 2.94 15.13 9.65
C GLU A 183 2.86 15.21 8.12
N SER A 184 2.61 16.40 7.57
CA SER A 184 2.45 16.60 6.13
C SER A 184 3.68 16.14 5.34
N GLU A 185 4.86 16.39 5.88
CA GLU A 185 6.13 15.97 5.29
C GLU A 185 6.23 14.44 5.16
N LEU A 186 5.79 13.70 6.17
CA LEU A 186 5.78 12.25 6.16
C LEU A 186 4.80 11.70 5.12
N VAL A 187 3.62 12.33 5.01
CA VAL A 187 2.63 12.00 3.97
C VAL A 187 3.22 12.19 2.57
N ASP A 188 3.94 13.28 2.34
CA ASP A 188 4.56 13.58 1.05
C ASP A 188 5.75 12.64 0.76
N GLN A 189 6.54 12.28 1.77
CA GLN A 189 7.59 11.25 1.62
C GLN A 189 7.02 9.90 1.18
N ILE A 190 5.91 9.43 1.80
CA ILE A 190 5.24 8.18 1.39
C ILE A 190 4.75 8.26 -0.06
N ARG A 191 4.14 9.37 -0.43
CA ARG A 191 3.64 9.61 -1.80
C ARG A 191 4.77 9.60 -2.82
N ASP A 192 5.84 10.33 -2.53
CA ASP A 192 7.01 10.45 -3.42
C ASP A 192 7.73 9.11 -3.56
N ALA A 193 7.94 8.39 -2.46
CA ALA A 193 8.56 7.07 -2.48
C ALA A 193 7.74 6.10 -3.32
N THR A 194 6.43 6.03 -3.11
CA THR A 194 5.56 5.10 -3.84
C THR A 194 5.42 5.48 -5.31
N ASN A 195 5.27 6.77 -5.62
CA ASN A 195 5.17 7.24 -7.02
C ASN A 195 6.48 7.02 -7.79
N GLY A 196 7.62 7.10 -7.11
CA GLY A 196 8.96 6.90 -7.66
C GLY A 196 9.41 5.45 -7.76
N ASN A 197 8.69 4.49 -7.18
CA ASN A 197 9.14 3.12 -6.91
C ASN A 197 10.49 3.12 -6.17
N ASN A 198 10.61 3.94 -5.15
CA ASN A 198 11.77 4.11 -4.29
C ASN A 198 11.60 3.36 -2.95
N VAL A 199 12.36 3.74 -1.93
CA VAL A 199 12.21 3.27 -0.55
C VAL A 199 11.57 4.36 0.32
N PHE A 200 10.81 3.94 1.33
CA PHE A 200 10.32 4.77 2.43
C PHE A 200 10.98 4.29 3.71
N GLY A 201 11.98 5.03 4.16
CA GLY A 201 12.84 4.66 5.27
C GLY A 201 13.98 5.65 5.44
N GLY A 202 14.83 5.41 6.45
CA GLY A 202 16.04 6.18 6.72
C GLY A 202 17.13 6.00 5.67
N SER A 203 18.18 6.81 5.77
CA SER A 203 19.33 6.75 4.85
C SER A 203 20.07 5.42 4.90
N GLU A 204 20.23 4.84 6.08
CA GLU A 204 20.89 3.54 6.29
C GLU A 204 20.10 2.43 5.57
N PHE A 205 18.78 2.37 5.77
CA PHE A 205 17.92 1.42 5.08
C PHE A 205 18.02 1.57 3.56
N ALA A 206 18.07 2.79 3.06
CA ALA A 206 18.21 3.03 1.63
C ALA A 206 19.55 2.52 1.08
N VAL A 207 20.65 2.72 1.81
CA VAL A 207 21.99 2.18 1.45
C VAL A 207 21.96 0.66 1.44
N ASP A 208 21.44 0.02 2.49
CA ASP A 208 21.32 -1.45 2.56
C ASP A 208 20.53 -2.04 1.39
N VAL A 209 19.44 -1.35 1.01
CA VAL A 209 18.63 -1.75 -0.15
C VAL A 209 19.41 -1.57 -1.45
N GLU A 210 20.12 -0.44 -1.63
CA GLU A 210 20.97 -0.18 -2.81
C GLU A 210 22.06 -1.23 -2.98
N GLU A 211 22.72 -1.64 -1.91
CA GLU A 211 23.72 -2.70 -1.91
C GLU A 211 23.13 -4.05 -2.33
N LYS A 212 21.97 -4.42 -1.74
CA LYS A 212 21.29 -5.70 -2.05
C LYS A 212 20.83 -5.83 -3.50
N ILE A 213 20.45 -4.72 -4.13
CA ILE A 213 19.87 -4.74 -5.49
C ILE A 213 20.81 -4.20 -6.57
N GLY A 214 21.99 -3.69 -6.20
CA GLY A 214 23.00 -3.17 -7.10
C GLY A 214 22.59 -1.90 -7.88
N ARG A 215 21.64 -1.09 -7.35
CA ARG A 215 21.18 0.14 -8.01
C ARG A 215 20.61 1.16 -7.03
N ARG A 216 20.64 2.44 -7.42
CA ARG A 216 20.04 3.52 -6.62
C ARG A 216 18.53 3.39 -6.47
N VAL A 217 18.04 3.52 -5.23
CA VAL A 217 16.61 3.51 -4.85
C VAL A 217 16.14 4.85 -4.30
N GLN A 218 17.05 5.78 -4.10
CA GLN A 218 16.69 7.16 -3.73
C GLN A 218 16.45 8.01 -4.98
N ARG A 219 15.64 9.06 -4.80
CA ARG A 219 15.43 10.06 -5.85
C ARG A 219 16.75 10.78 -6.12
N GLY A 220 17.28 10.65 -7.34
CA GLY A 220 18.45 11.46 -7.74
C GLY A 220 18.09 12.94 -7.69
N SER A 221 19.07 13.78 -7.38
CA SER A 221 18.93 15.23 -7.50
C SER A 221 18.40 15.59 -8.89
N PRO A 222 17.51 16.60 -9.03
CA PRO A 222 17.05 17.05 -10.34
C PRO A 222 18.26 17.37 -11.24
N GLY A 223 18.23 16.82 -12.46
CA GLY A 223 19.37 16.89 -13.37
C GLY A 223 19.79 18.33 -13.72
N ARG A 224 21.00 18.42 -14.24
CA ARG A 224 21.78 19.54 -14.75
C ARG A 224 21.27 20.94 -14.37
N PRO A 225 22.04 21.72 -13.59
CA PRO A 225 21.74 23.13 -13.32
C PRO A 225 21.51 23.86 -14.66
N LYS A 226 20.48 24.72 -14.72
CA LYS A 226 20.32 25.64 -15.84
C LYS A 226 21.64 26.41 -15.97
N LYS A 227 22.29 26.35 -17.14
CA LYS A 227 23.41 27.25 -17.46
C LYS A 227 22.89 28.67 -17.26
N SER A 228 23.45 29.37 -16.30
CA SER A 228 23.35 30.85 -16.26
C SER A 228 23.87 31.37 -17.57
N ILE A 229 22.98 31.91 -18.38
CA ILE A 229 23.37 32.73 -19.53
C ILE A 229 23.87 34.03 -18.90
N ILE A 230 25.20 34.25 -19.01
CA ILE A 230 25.86 35.53 -18.77
C ILE A 230 25.69 36.34 -20.04
#